data_8467139b18518410b63d1009237bf4aa
#
_entry.id   8467139b18518410b63d1009237bf4aa
#
_cell.length_a   1.000
_cell.length_b   1.000
_cell.length_c   1.000
_cell.angle_alpha   90.00
_cell.angle_beta   90.00
_cell.angle_gamma   90.00
#
_symmetry.space_group_name_H-M   'P 1'
#
loop_
_entity.id
_entity.type
_entity.pdbx_description
1 polymer ?
#
loop_
_entity_poly.entity_id
_entity_poly.type
_entity_poly.pdbx_seq_one_letter_code
_entity_poly.pdbx_strand_id
1 'polypeptide(L)'
;MTTATEGWAATAYVDAHLSRFLDELVEYCRIPSWGGHDTGMARGAEWLRRKLAGLGFTVEVVPREGSHPVVWARHPRPGKRKVLFFNHYDIASYTAGVAADPSADLSPRIDNRAVWARGAADDKGTGLSRIHAVETLLASGALDCDVTFLIEGKRQVGDPTLPPFVESHVRPLAPHVVIWETGPKDELERPTMSLGAKGYLYLEITATGAKRPLFSRLNVFSNPAWDLTWMLASLKGRDERITLDGFYEAVRPLTSDEERMLDELVTPEQQRMPADYGLDGFLLGESGRDVMRRLYATPSLAICGLEAGEMGPGVRLAVPQQARCKLEFRLVADQDPVVVRKLFERHLERIGLPHLRVEVLGHSTPYRSPLSDPFVQAVQRASLRVYGRPMVAKPNSTGMSQKYLFKPAPTVGIGVEYWGSRMEAPDEHIRIADYREGILQIAASLEEIAKV
;
A
#
# COMPACT_ATOMS: atom_id res chain seq x y z
N MET A 1 -35.33 2.17 -2.88
CA MET A 1 -34.72 2.11 -4.22
C MET A 1 -34.31 0.67 -4.43
N THR A 2 -34.92 -0.03 -5.37
CA THR A 2 -34.54 -1.37 -5.82
C THR A 2 -33.10 -1.26 -6.36
N THR A 3 -32.15 -1.96 -5.73
CA THR A 3 -30.76 -1.93 -6.18
C THR A 3 -30.66 -2.60 -7.53
N ALA A 4 -29.85 -2.07 -8.45
CA ALA A 4 -29.63 -2.63 -9.80
C ALA A 4 -29.03 -4.05 -9.80
N THR A 5 -28.93 -4.66 -8.63
CA THR A 5 -28.47 -6.03 -8.39
C THR A 5 -29.64 -7.03 -8.24
N GLU A 6 -30.88 -6.57 -8.14
CA GLU A 6 -32.05 -7.47 -8.13
C GLU A 6 -32.17 -8.20 -9.48
N GLY A 7 -32.31 -9.53 -9.42
CA GLY A 7 -32.35 -10.40 -10.62
C GLY A 7 -31.02 -10.72 -11.26
N TRP A 8 -29.90 -10.22 -10.74
CA TRP A 8 -28.56 -10.60 -11.21
C TRP A 8 -28.15 -11.97 -10.63
N ALA A 9 -27.80 -12.92 -11.51
CA ALA A 9 -27.45 -14.28 -11.11
C ALA A 9 -26.30 -14.33 -10.08
N ALA A 10 -25.33 -13.41 -10.20
CA ALA A 10 -24.24 -13.31 -9.23
C ALA A 10 -24.74 -12.94 -7.82
N THR A 11 -25.72 -12.06 -7.69
CA THR A 11 -26.31 -11.72 -6.38
C THR A 11 -26.94 -12.95 -5.75
N ALA A 12 -27.78 -13.67 -6.49
CA ALA A 12 -28.44 -14.87 -5.99
C ALA A 12 -27.42 -15.95 -5.57
N TYR A 13 -26.34 -16.13 -6.35
CA TYR A 13 -25.29 -17.08 -6.02
C TYR A 13 -24.53 -16.69 -4.75
N VAL A 14 -24.11 -15.41 -4.65
CA VAL A 14 -23.39 -14.90 -3.48
C VAL A 14 -24.23 -15.05 -2.23
N ASP A 15 -25.53 -14.68 -2.28
CA ASP A 15 -26.43 -14.76 -1.13
C ASP A 15 -26.65 -16.21 -0.67
N ALA A 16 -26.77 -17.15 -1.62
CA ALA A 16 -26.94 -18.57 -1.32
C ALA A 16 -25.65 -19.21 -0.72
N HIS A 17 -24.47 -18.64 -1.00
CA HIS A 17 -23.20 -19.20 -0.56
C HIS A 17 -22.47 -18.36 0.49
N LEU A 18 -23.04 -17.25 0.94
CA LEU A 18 -22.36 -16.29 1.82
C LEU A 18 -21.86 -16.94 3.11
N SER A 19 -22.64 -17.82 3.73
CA SER A 19 -22.22 -18.53 4.95
C SER A 19 -20.94 -19.34 4.70
N ARG A 20 -20.90 -20.11 3.61
CA ARG A 20 -19.69 -20.87 3.23
C ARG A 20 -18.51 -19.96 2.97
N PHE A 21 -18.71 -18.85 2.28
CA PHE A 21 -17.66 -17.88 2.00
C PHE A 21 -17.05 -17.28 3.27
N LEU A 22 -17.89 -17.02 4.27
CA LEU A 22 -17.44 -16.54 5.57
C LEU A 22 -16.69 -17.63 6.35
N ASP A 23 -17.14 -18.90 6.29
CA ASP A 23 -16.46 -20.02 6.93
C ASP A 23 -15.06 -20.22 6.31
N GLU A 24 -14.93 -20.13 4.99
CA GLU A 24 -13.65 -20.19 4.28
C GLU A 24 -12.72 -19.02 4.68
N LEU A 25 -13.25 -17.81 4.85
CA LEU A 25 -12.48 -16.67 5.33
C LEU A 25 -11.96 -16.89 6.75
N VAL A 26 -12.81 -17.39 7.64
CA VAL A 26 -12.43 -17.75 9.02
C VAL A 26 -11.35 -18.82 9.03
N GLU A 27 -11.49 -19.88 8.21
CA GLU A 27 -10.47 -20.92 8.06
C GLU A 27 -9.13 -20.33 7.58
N TYR A 28 -9.17 -19.48 6.55
CA TYR A 28 -7.98 -18.86 5.99
C TYR A 28 -7.30 -17.91 6.98
N CYS A 29 -8.06 -17.14 7.75
CA CYS A 29 -7.50 -16.24 8.77
C CYS A 29 -6.87 -16.99 9.96
N ARG A 30 -7.26 -18.25 10.24
CA ARG A 30 -6.60 -19.09 11.27
C ARG A 30 -5.17 -19.49 10.91
N ILE A 31 -4.75 -19.31 9.68
CA ILE A 31 -3.38 -19.67 9.26
C ILE A 31 -2.42 -18.55 9.67
N PRO A 32 -1.41 -18.83 10.52
CA PRO A 32 -0.47 -17.85 11.04
C PRO A 32 0.60 -17.47 10.01
N SER A 33 0.22 -16.76 8.96
CA SER A 33 1.11 -16.42 7.85
C SER A 33 1.77 -15.04 8.05
N TRP A 34 2.67 -14.91 9.01
CA TRP A 34 3.51 -13.70 9.17
C TRP A 34 4.98 -13.98 8.92
N GLY A 35 5.75 -12.94 8.62
CA GLY A 35 7.20 -13.03 8.46
C GLY A 35 7.87 -13.62 9.70
N GLY A 36 8.71 -14.64 9.50
CA GLY A 36 9.35 -15.40 10.60
C GLY A 36 8.57 -16.63 11.07
N HIS A 37 7.40 -16.94 10.49
CA HIS A 37 6.65 -18.17 10.76
C HIS A 37 6.52 -19.03 9.49
N ASP A 38 7.62 -19.64 9.05
CA ASP A 38 7.74 -20.35 7.78
C ASP A 38 6.67 -21.42 7.56
N THR A 39 6.33 -22.19 8.61
CA THR A 39 5.27 -23.21 8.52
C THR A 39 3.90 -22.59 8.24
N GLY A 40 3.58 -21.45 8.84
CA GLY A 40 2.34 -20.72 8.59
C GLY A 40 2.30 -20.16 7.17
N MET A 41 3.42 -19.60 6.71
CA MET A 41 3.56 -19.12 5.35
C MET A 41 3.35 -20.22 4.32
N ALA A 42 4.00 -21.39 4.50
CA ALA A 42 3.82 -22.55 3.64
C ALA A 42 2.37 -23.06 3.63
N ARG A 43 1.71 -23.09 4.81
CA ARG A 43 0.29 -23.47 4.91
C ARG A 43 -0.64 -22.47 4.21
N GLY A 44 -0.35 -21.17 4.29
CA GLY A 44 -1.12 -20.13 3.59
C GLY A 44 -1.04 -20.28 2.07
N ALA A 45 0.17 -20.45 1.54
CA ALA A 45 0.37 -20.69 0.11
C ALA A 45 -0.31 -21.97 -0.37
N GLU A 46 -0.22 -23.07 0.41
CA GLU A 46 -0.85 -24.35 0.07
C GLU A 46 -2.39 -24.29 0.15
N TRP A 47 -2.95 -23.53 1.11
CA TRP A 47 -4.39 -23.30 1.19
C TRP A 47 -4.91 -22.60 -0.08
N LEU A 48 -4.23 -21.54 -0.51
CA LEU A 48 -4.54 -20.81 -1.73
C LEU A 48 -4.40 -21.70 -2.98
N ARG A 49 -3.32 -22.48 -3.05
CA ARG A 49 -3.12 -23.44 -4.15
C ARG A 49 -4.29 -24.39 -4.29
N ARG A 50 -4.74 -25.00 -3.19
CA ARG A 50 -5.88 -25.94 -3.20
C ARG A 50 -7.18 -25.24 -3.59
N LYS A 51 -7.46 -24.05 -3.01
CA LYS A 51 -8.67 -23.27 -3.30
C LYS A 51 -8.76 -22.92 -4.78
N LEU A 52 -7.69 -22.37 -5.36
CA LEU A 52 -7.65 -21.95 -6.76
C LEU A 52 -7.65 -23.17 -7.73
N ALA A 53 -6.91 -24.23 -7.42
CA ALA A 53 -6.95 -25.45 -8.21
C ALA A 53 -8.35 -26.08 -8.23
N GLY A 54 -9.08 -26.04 -7.11
CA GLY A 54 -10.48 -26.49 -7.02
C GLY A 54 -11.44 -25.71 -7.91
N LEU A 55 -11.09 -24.49 -8.32
CA LEU A 55 -11.83 -23.64 -9.27
C LEU A 55 -11.35 -23.81 -10.73
N GLY A 56 -10.44 -24.76 -11.00
CA GLY A 56 -9.93 -25.02 -12.35
C GLY A 56 -8.75 -24.14 -12.79
N PHE A 57 -8.10 -23.43 -11.87
CA PHE A 57 -6.87 -22.69 -12.18
C PHE A 57 -5.67 -23.63 -12.29
N THR A 58 -4.77 -23.33 -13.22
CA THR A 58 -3.40 -23.85 -13.17
C THR A 58 -2.64 -23.04 -12.14
N VAL A 59 -2.13 -23.68 -11.08
CA VAL A 59 -1.52 -23.00 -9.94
C VAL A 59 -0.09 -23.47 -9.74
N GLU A 60 0.81 -22.51 -9.66
CA GLU A 60 2.22 -22.70 -9.33
C GLU A 60 2.51 -21.99 -8.00
N VAL A 61 3.16 -22.67 -7.06
CA VAL A 61 3.73 -22.07 -5.86
C VAL A 61 5.22 -21.88 -6.13
N VAL A 62 5.58 -20.66 -6.54
CA VAL A 62 6.92 -20.32 -7.01
C VAL A 62 7.81 -19.94 -5.84
N PRO A 63 8.82 -20.77 -5.48
CA PRO A 63 9.74 -20.43 -4.41
C PRO A 63 10.62 -19.24 -4.82
N ARG A 64 11.04 -18.43 -3.83
CA ARG A 64 11.94 -17.29 -4.04
C ARG A 64 13.02 -17.27 -2.96
N GLU A 65 14.26 -17.07 -3.39
CA GLU A 65 15.40 -16.99 -2.46
C GLU A 65 15.29 -15.71 -1.60
N GLY A 66 15.42 -15.86 -0.29
CA GLY A 66 15.31 -14.75 0.68
C GLY A 66 13.90 -14.19 0.86
N SER A 67 12.88 -14.87 0.33
CA SER A 67 11.47 -14.49 0.45
C SER A 67 10.57 -15.72 0.60
N HIS A 68 9.28 -15.45 0.84
CA HIS A 68 8.26 -16.50 0.81
C HIS A 68 7.74 -16.72 -0.62
N PRO A 69 7.18 -17.91 -0.92
CA PRO A 69 6.74 -18.22 -2.27
C PRO A 69 5.62 -17.29 -2.76
N VAL A 70 5.56 -17.08 -4.06
CA VAL A 70 4.40 -16.48 -4.74
C VAL A 70 3.45 -17.59 -5.15
N VAL A 71 2.16 -17.40 -4.90
CA VAL A 71 1.11 -18.22 -5.53
C VAL A 71 0.72 -17.54 -6.84
N TRP A 72 1.07 -18.19 -7.95
CA TRP A 72 0.79 -17.75 -9.30
C TRP A 72 -0.27 -18.67 -9.91
N ALA A 73 -1.48 -18.16 -10.09
CA ALA A 73 -2.61 -18.95 -10.54
C ALA A 73 -3.26 -18.35 -11.79
N ARG A 74 -3.49 -19.16 -12.81
CA ARG A 74 -4.00 -18.74 -14.10
C ARG A 74 -5.22 -19.56 -14.53
N HIS A 75 -6.23 -18.83 -15.01
CA HIS A 75 -7.39 -19.41 -15.70
C HIS A 75 -7.46 -18.77 -17.09
N PRO A 76 -6.70 -19.30 -18.07
CA PRO A 76 -6.54 -18.66 -19.38
C PRO A 76 -7.83 -18.76 -20.20
N ARG A 77 -8.18 -17.66 -20.84
CA ARG A 77 -9.24 -17.56 -21.86
C ARG A 77 -8.68 -16.86 -23.09
N PRO A 78 -8.19 -17.59 -24.09
CA PRO A 78 -7.55 -17.01 -25.27
C PRO A 78 -8.46 -15.99 -25.97
N GLY A 79 -7.88 -14.85 -26.35
CA GLY A 79 -8.61 -13.75 -27.01
C GLY A 79 -9.44 -12.86 -26.09
N LYS A 80 -9.52 -13.16 -24.78
CA LYS A 80 -10.24 -12.35 -23.80
C LYS A 80 -9.35 -11.32 -23.11
N ARG A 81 -9.98 -10.35 -22.41
CA ARG A 81 -9.27 -9.33 -21.60
C ARG A 81 -8.54 -10.01 -20.45
N LYS A 82 -7.26 -9.71 -20.30
CA LYS A 82 -6.42 -10.26 -19.24
C LYS A 82 -6.48 -9.38 -18.02
N VAL A 83 -6.99 -9.92 -16.93
CA VAL A 83 -7.09 -9.25 -15.63
C VAL A 83 -6.13 -9.92 -14.65
N LEU A 84 -5.25 -9.13 -14.07
CA LEU A 84 -4.35 -9.58 -13.01
C LEU A 84 -4.87 -9.07 -11.66
N PHE A 85 -5.10 -9.97 -10.73
CA PHE A 85 -5.32 -9.65 -9.32
C PHE A 85 -4.01 -9.73 -8.57
N PHE A 86 -3.64 -8.64 -7.88
CA PHE A 86 -2.52 -8.59 -6.97
C PHE A 86 -3.01 -8.58 -5.54
N ASN A 87 -2.54 -9.53 -4.75
CA ASN A 87 -2.85 -9.70 -3.33
C ASN A 87 -1.64 -10.22 -2.57
N HIS A 88 -1.74 -10.26 -1.24
CA HIS A 88 -0.76 -10.94 -0.41
C HIS A 88 -1.43 -11.83 0.65
N TYR A 89 -0.71 -12.84 1.13
CA TYR A 89 -1.20 -13.76 2.14
C TYR A 89 -0.47 -13.65 3.47
N ASP A 90 0.60 -12.84 3.53
CA ASP A 90 1.24 -12.51 4.79
C ASP A 90 0.43 -11.47 5.56
N ILE A 91 0.46 -11.59 6.88
CA ILE A 91 -0.15 -10.65 7.81
C ILE A 91 0.93 -9.90 8.56
N ALA A 92 0.65 -8.67 8.99
CA ALA A 92 1.57 -7.88 9.78
C ALA A 92 1.91 -8.61 11.08
N SER A 93 3.21 -8.80 11.33
CA SER A 93 3.70 -9.17 12.66
C SER A 93 3.61 -7.95 13.57
N TYR A 94 3.27 -8.15 14.84
CA TYR A 94 3.13 -7.04 15.78
C TYR A 94 4.34 -6.12 15.78
N THR A 95 4.08 -4.82 15.68
CA THR A 95 5.09 -3.79 15.86
C THR A 95 5.65 -3.81 17.28
N ALA A 96 6.96 -3.54 17.39
CA ALA A 96 7.66 -3.42 18.66
C ALA A 96 6.89 -2.50 19.64
N GLY A 97 6.56 -3.01 20.81
CA GLY A 97 5.88 -2.28 21.89
C GLY A 97 4.51 -2.82 22.29
N VAL A 98 3.88 -3.67 21.48
CA VAL A 98 2.70 -4.43 21.88
C VAL A 98 3.14 -5.88 22.06
N ALA A 99 3.44 -6.27 23.29
CA ALA A 99 3.70 -7.65 23.66
C ALA A 99 2.37 -8.42 23.62
N ALA A 100 1.96 -8.84 22.44
CA ALA A 100 0.88 -9.79 22.30
C ALA A 100 1.45 -11.05 21.66
N ASP A 101 1.10 -12.18 22.23
CA ASP A 101 1.29 -13.48 21.59
C ASP A 101 0.62 -13.42 20.22
N PRO A 102 1.34 -13.52 19.10
CA PRO A 102 0.73 -13.52 17.78
C PRO A 102 -0.34 -14.59 17.63
N SER A 103 -0.28 -15.66 18.41
CA SER A 103 -1.27 -16.74 18.41
C SER A 103 -2.60 -16.32 19.06
N ALA A 104 -2.63 -15.36 19.97
CA ALA A 104 -3.84 -14.94 20.65
C ALA A 104 -4.83 -14.22 19.74
N ASP A 105 -4.33 -13.49 18.72
CA ASP A 105 -5.16 -12.76 17.74
C ASP A 105 -5.57 -13.59 16.52
N LEU A 106 -5.09 -14.82 16.41
CA LEU A 106 -5.47 -15.73 15.33
C LEU A 106 -6.68 -16.61 15.69
N SER A 107 -7.46 -16.21 16.69
CA SER A 107 -8.76 -16.81 16.96
C SER A 107 -9.85 -16.01 16.23
N PRO A 108 -10.10 -16.28 14.92
CA PRO A 108 -11.13 -15.58 14.20
C PRO A 108 -12.47 -15.79 14.90
N ARG A 109 -13.23 -14.73 15.00
CA ARG A 109 -14.59 -14.78 15.48
C ARG A 109 -15.53 -14.13 14.47
N ILE A 110 -16.72 -14.65 14.39
CA ILE A 110 -17.76 -14.09 13.55
C ILE A 110 -18.96 -13.75 14.42
N ASP A 111 -19.55 -12.61 14.21
CA ASP A 111 -20.83 -12.21 14.76
C ASP A 111 -21.80 -11.86 13.63
N ASN A 112 -22.99 -11.32 13.97
CA ASN A 112 -24.01 -10.97 12.94
C ASN A 112 -23.60 -9.83 12.04
N ARG A 113 -22.47 -9.15 12.27
CA ARG A 113 -22.07 -7.92 11.56
C ARG A 113 -20.70 -8.01 10.92
N ALA A 114 -19.76 -8.75 11.52
CA ALA A 114 -18.36 -8.72 11.13
C ALA A 114 -17.64 -10.05 11.33
N VAL A 115 -16.56 -10.21 10.56
CA VAL A 115 -15.50 -11.19 10.77
C VAL A 115 -14.31 -10.47 11.38
N TRP A 116 -13.97 -10.85 12.61
CA TRP A 116 -12.87 -10.30 13.38
C TRP A 116 -11.69 -11.25 13.30
N ALA A 117 -10.65 -10.82 12.66
CA ALA A 117 -9.42 -11.61 12.55
C ALA A 117 -8.29 -10.76 12.00
N ARG A 118 -7.06 -11.05 12.40
CA ARG A 118 -5.88 -10.50 11.75
C ARG A 118 -5.83 -10.95 10.28
N GLY A 119 -5.60 -10.02 9.37
CA GLY A 119 -5.63 -10.26 7.93
C GLY A 119 -7.04 -10.27 7.32
N ALA A 120 -8.10 -10.11 8.11
CA ALA A 120 -9.46 -10.04 7.57
C ALA A 120 -9.64 -8.85 6.63
N ALA A 121 -9.01 -7.73 6.92
CA ALA A 121 -9.01 -6.54 6.07
C ALA A 121 -7.74 -6.47 5.21
N ASP A 122 -6.55 -6.75 5.77
CA ASP A 122 -5.27 -6.61 5.10
C ASP A 122 -4.48 -7.93 5.12
N ASP A 123 -4.59 -8.79 4.11
CA ASP A 123 -5.30 -8.67 2.84
C ASP A 123 -6.07 -9.96 2.48
N LYS A 124 -6.15 -10.92 3.44
CA LYS A 124 -6.78 -12.22 3.21
C LYS A 124 -8.25 -12.11 2.79
N GLY A 125 -9.00 -11.18 3.43
CA GLY A 125 -10.41 -10.97 3.10
C GLY A 125 -10.57 -10.36 1.72
N THR A 126 -9.81 -9.32 1.38
CA THR A 126 -9.84 -8.71 0.05
C THR A 126 -9.44 -9.74 -1.02
N GLY A 127 -8.35 -10.49 -0.81
CA GLY A 127 -7.90 -11.52 -1.75
C GLY A 127 -8.94 -12.62 -1.94
N LEU A 128 -9.52 -13.13 -0.86
CA LEU A 128 -10.52 -14.19 -0.93
C LEU A 128 -11.83 -13.72 -1.55
N SER A 129 -12.25 -12.47 -1.33
CA SER A 129 -13.44 -11.90 -1.98
C SER A 129 -13.33 -11.93 -3.51
N ARG A 130 -12.13 -11.72 -4.05
CA ARG A 130 -11.85 -11.80 -5.50
C ARG A 130 -11.93 -13.23 -6.02
N ILE A 131 -11.44 -14.19 -5.24
CA ILE A 131 -11.56 -15.63 -5.57
C ILE A 131 -13.03 -16.04 -5.58
N HIS A 132 -13.83 -15.60 -4.60
CA HIS A 132 -15.27 -15.86 -4.54
C HIS A 132 -16.05 -15.18 -5.67
N ALA A 133 -15.63 -13.97 -6.10
CA ALA A 133 -16.22 -13.30 -7.26
C ALA A 133 -15.98 -14.10 -8.56
N VAL A 134 -14.76 -14.60 -8.75
CA VAL A 134 -14.43 -15.45 -9.90
C VAL A 134 -15.19 -16.79 -9.82
N GLU A 135 -15.28 -17.41 -8.63
CA GLU A 135 -16.10 -18.61 -8.40
C GLU A 135 -17.56 -18.38 -8.80
N THR A 136 -18.13 -17.24 -8.38
CA THR A 136 -19.50 -16.82 -8.71
C THR A 136 -19.74 -16.75 -10.21
N LEU A 137 -18.81 -16.14 -10.95
CA LEU A 137 -18.92 -16.01 -12.40
C LEU A 137 -18.66 -17.34 -13.14
N LEU A 138 -17.79 -18.20 -12.61
CA LEU A 138 -17.58 -19.54 -13.14
C LEU A 138 -18.84 -20.41 -12.99
N ALA A 139 -19.46 -20.39 -11.82
CA ALA A 139 -20.67 -21.14 -11.53
C ALA A 139 -21.86 -20.74 -12.41
N SER A 140 -21.96 -19.46 -12.77
CA SER A 140 -23.00 -18.93 -13.66
C SER A 140 -22.62 -18.99 -15.16
N GLY A 141 -21.41 -19.43 -15.50
CA GLY A 141 -20.90 -19.40 -16.88
C GLY A 141 -20.64 -17.99 -17.42
N ALA A 142 -20.63 -16.97 -16.56
CA ALA A 142 -20.50 -15.56 -16.93
C ALA A 142 -19.06 -15.04 -16.93
N LEU A 143 -18.06 -15.82 -16.53
CA LEU A 143 -16.67 -15.38 -16.57
C LEU A 143 -16.20 -15.24 -18.02
N ASP A 144 -15.94 -14.03 -18.48
CA ASP A 144 -15.48 -13.74 -19.84
C ASP A 144 -14.15 -12.98 -19.91
N CYS A 145 -13.31 -13.14 -18.88
CA CYS A 145 -11.94 -12.62 -18.78
C CYS A 145 -10.93 -13.75 -18.62
N ASP A 146 -9.70 -13.53 -19.12
CA ASP A 146 -8.51 -14.31 -18.77
C ASP A 146 -8.03 -13.80 -17.41
N VAL A 147 -8.15 -14.62 -16.37
CA VAL A 147 -7.88 -14.23 -14.99
C VAL A 147 -6.59 -14.83 -14.49
N THR A 148 -5.77 -13.98 -13.88
CA THR A 148 -4.53 -14.38 -13.21
C THR A 148 -4.49 -13.81 -11.80
N PHE A 149 -4.11 -14.62 -10.82
CA PHE A 149 -3.78 -14.20 -9.47
C PHE A 149 -2.27 -14.23 -9.25
N LEU A 150 -1.73 -13.12 -8.77
CA LEU A 150 -0.41 -13.01 -8.17
C LEU A 150 -0.60 -12.72 -6.70
N ILE A 151 -0.30 -13.71 -5.83
CA ILE A 151 -0.48 -13.56 -4.39
C ILE A 151 0.87 -13.76 -3.72
N GLU A 152 1.46 -12.69 -3.19
CA GLU A 152 2.79 -12.71 -2.58
C GLU A 152 2.77 -12.97 -1.07
N GLY A 153 3.92 -13.34 -0.50
CA GLY A 153 4.05 -13.68 0.92
C GLY A 153 5.03 -12.81 1.71
N LYS A 154 5.35 -11.60 1.23
CA LYS A 154 6.28 -10.71 1.93
C LYS A 154 5.94 -9.22 1.77
N ARG A 155 4.68 -8.92 1.56
CA ARG A 155 4.21 -7.56 1.29
C ARG A 155 4.39 -6.63 2.49
N GLN A 156 4.10 -7.11 3.68
CA GLN A 156 4.13 -6.34 4.93
C GLN A 156 5.49 -5.75 5.29
N VAL A 157 6.57 -6.41 4.89
CA VAL A 157 7.93 -5.95 5.17
C VAL A 157 8.69 -5.49 3.92
N GLY A 158 8.00 -5.47 2.76
CA GLY A 158 8.59 -5.19 1.46
C GLY A 158 9.37 -6.36 0.88
N ASP A 159 9.19 -6.61 -0.40
CA ASP A 159 9.79 -7.74 -1.11
C ASP A 159 10.73 -7.30 -2.24
N PRO A 160 12.05 -7.33 -2.04
CA PRO A 160 13.02 -7.01 -3.08
C PRO A 160 13.06 -8.05 -4.20
N THR A 161 12.45 -9.22 -4.01
CA THR A 161 12.43 -10.31 -5.01
C THR A 161 11.20 -10.25 -5.93
N LEU A 162 10.23 -9.36 -5.64
CA LEU A 162 9.06 -9.18 -6.50
C LEU A 162 9.39 -8.62 -7.90
N PRO A 163 10.28 -7.61 -8.06
CA PRO A 163 10.60 -7.09 -9.38
C PRO A 163 11.09 -8.14 -10.39
N PRO A 164 12.05 -9.02 -10.09
CA PRO A 164 12.45 -10.11 -11.00
C PRO A 164 11.29 -11.06 -11.34
N PHE A 165 10.40 -11.34 -10.37
CA PHE A 165 9.22 -12.16 -10.62
C PHE A 165 8.27 -11.50 -11.62
N VAL A 166 8.01 -10.21 -11.47
CA VAL A 166 7.16 -9.45 -12.39
C VAL A 166 7.75 -9.45 -13.79
N GLU A 167 9.05 -9.25 -13.95
CA GLU A 167 9.71 -9.28 -15.26
C GLU A 167 9.58 -10.66 -15.95
N SER A 168 9.69 -11.75 -15.20
CA SER A 168 9.67 -13.10 -15.79
C SER A 168 8.25 -13.66 -16.01
N HIS A 169 7.24 -13.25 -15.25
CA HIS A 169 5.89 -13.82 -15.27
C HIS A 169 4.82 -12.83 -15.75
N VAL A 170 4.85 -11.59 -15.25
CA VAL A 170 3.81 -10.60 -15.56
C VAL A 170 4.07 -9.89 -16.89
N ARG A 171 5.32 -9.59 -17.22
CA ARG A 171 5.65 -8.96 -18.51
C ARG A 171 5.21 -9.82 -19.71
N PRO A 172 5.49 -11.14 -19.75
CA PRO A 172 5.00 -12.00 -20.84
C PRO A 172 3.47 -12.15 -20.83
N LEU A 173 2.82 -12.10 -19.65
CA LEU A 173 1.36 -12.11 -19.55
C LEU A 173 0.75 -10.89 -20.23
N ALA A 174 1.36 -9.71 -20.09
CA ALA A 174 0.89 -8.42 -20.57
C ALA A 174 -0.59 -8.18 -20.17
N PRO A 175 -0.90 -8.03 -18.87
CA PRO A 175 -2.27 -7.81 -18.41
C PRO A 175 -2.80 -6.49 -18.96
N HIS A 176 -4.11 -6.44 -19.25
CA HIS A 176 -4.78 -5.21 -19.69
C HIS A 176 -5.08 -4.29 -18.49
N VAL A 177 -5.31 -4.86 -17.32
CA VAL A 177 -5.57 -4.16 -16.07
C VAL A 177 -5.09 -4.98 -14.88
N VAL A 178 -4.66 -4.28 -13.83
CA VAL A 178 -4.30 -4.87 -12.54
C VAL A 178 -5.28 -4.36 -11.48
N ILE A 179 -5.94 -5.29 -10.80
CA ILE A 179 -6.74 -4.99 -9.60
C ILE A 179 -5.85 -5.21 -8.39
N TRP A 180 -5.51 -4.11 -7.75
CA TRP A 180 -4.58 -4.06 -6.62
C TRP A 180 -5.30 -4.26 -5.30
N GLU A 181 -4.60 -4.82 -4.31
CA GLU A 181 -5.06 -4.90 -2.92
C GLU A 181 -5.58 -3.55 -2.40
N THR A 182 -6.42 -3.58 -1.40
CA THR A 182 -6.97 -2.47 -0.61
C THR A 182 -7.73 -1.37 -1.37
N GLY A 183 -8.80 -0.92 -0.74
CA GLY A 183 -9.66 0.17 -1.23
C GLY A 183 -10.87 0.35 -0.31
N PRO A 184 -10.66 0.85 0.94
CA PRO A 184 -11.72 0.90 1.94
C PRO A 184 -12.84 1.87 1.55
N LYS A 185 -14.07 1.59 1.99
CA LYS A 185 -15.10 2.62 2.09
C LYS A 185 -14.61 3.72 3.04
N ASP A 186 -14.91 4.95 2.67
CA ASP A 186 -14.59 6.10 3.52
C ASP A 186 -15.58 6.28 4.68
N GLU A 187 -15.37 7.31 5.48
CA GLU A 187 -16.19 7.61 6.67
C GLU A 187 -17.63 8.00 6.32
N LEU A 188 -17.89 8.38 5.08
CA LEU A 188 -19.23 8.65 4.54
C LEU A 188 -19.87 7.42 3.88
N GLU A 189 -19.33 6.23 4.13
CA GLU A 189 -19.78 4.97 3.54
C GLU A 189 -19.74 4.96 2.01
N ARG A 190 -18.85 5.77 1.40
CA ARG A 190 -18.67 5.80 -0.03
C ARG A 190 -17.61 4.78 -0.44
N PRO A 191 -17.86 3.94 -1.46
CA PRO A 191 -16.80 3.08 -1.99
C PRO A 191 -15.69 3.94 -2.57
N THR A 192 -14.44 3.57 -2.30
CA THR A 192 -13.28 4.30 -2.83
C THR A 192 -12.41 3.43 -3.71
N MET A 193 -11.64 4.05 -4.60
CA MET A 193 -10.57 3.38 -5.34
C MET A 193 -9.30 4.22 -5.37
N SER A 194 -8.15 3.57 -5.35
CA SER A 194 -6.85 4.23 -5.50
C SER A 194 -6.28 4.00 -6.89
N LEU A 195 -5.92 5.09 -7.59
CA LEU A 195 -5.38 5.05 -8.95
C LEU A 195 -3.85 4.98 -8.98
N GLY A 196 -3.21 5.22 -7.87
CA GLY A 196 -1.75 5.26 -7.80
C GLY A 196 -1.21 5.04 -6.41
N ALA A 197 0.09 5.27 -6.28
CA ALA A 197 0.81 5.32 -5.02
C ALA A 197 1.94 6.33 -5.11
N LYS A 198 2.27 6.97 -3.99
CA LYS A 198 3.48 7.76 -3.87
C LYS A 198 4.70 6.83 -3.95
N GLY A 199 5.77 7.33 -4.53
CA GLY A 199 7.09 6.71 -4.42
C GLY A 199 7.77 7.12 -3.12
N TYR A 200 8.91 6.51 -2.86
CA TYR A 200 9.77 6.91 -1.76
C TYR A 200 11.25 6.72 -2.09
N LEU A 201 12.08 7.45 -1.37
CA LEU A 201 13.51 7.22 -1.25
C LEU A 201 13.87 7.31 0.23
N TYR A 202 14.36 6.20 0.80
CA TYR A 202 14.73 6.09 2.20
C TYR A 202 16.24 6.00 2.33
N LEU A 203 16.82 6.98 3.01
CA LEU A 203 18.25 7.15 3.12
C LEU A 203 18.69 7.05 4.59
N GLU A 204 19.86 6.45 4.82
CA GLU A 204 20.63 6.65 6.05
C GLU A 204 21.85 7.52 5.74
N ILE A 205 22.03 8.57 6.51
CA ILE A 205 23.17 9.48 6.40
C ILE A 205 24.00 9.37 7.66
N THR A 206 25.32 9.18 7.46
CA THR A 206 26.29 9.04 8.54
C THR A 206 27.36 10.09 8.43
N ALA A 207 27.53 10.88 9.48
CA ALA A 207 28.65 11.77 9.70
C ALA A 207 29.65 11.09 10.65
N THR A 208 30.93 11.02 10.26
CA THR A 208 31.98 10.40 11.06
C THR A 208 33.01 11.46 11.46
N GLY A 209 33.27 11.56 12.75
CA GLY A 209 34.28 12.48 13.32
C GLY A 209 35.57 11.77 13.75
N ALA A 210 36.12 12.16 14.88
CA ALA A 210 37.37 11.62 15.42
C ALA A 210 37.23 10.13 15.78
N LYS A 211 38.31 9.34 15.67
CA LYS A 211 38.35 7.89 16.01
C LYS A 211 38.04 7.58 17.49
N ARG A 212 38.04 8.59 18.35
CA ARG A 212 37.69 8.49 19.78
C ARG A 212 37.00 9.77 20.23
N PRO A 213 36.18 9.73 21.32
CA PRO A 213 35.49 10.91 21.79
C PRO A 213 36.44 12.05 22.15
N LEU A 214 36.05 13.28 21.83
CA LEU A 214 36.82 14.48 22.15
C LEU A 214 36.22 15.12 23.41
N PHE A 215 37.03 15.24 24.49
CA PHE A 215 36.58 15.79 25.77
C PHE A 215 36.95 17.25 25.95
N SER A 216 38.19 17.63 25.68
CA SER A 216 38.71 18.99 26.03
C SER A 216 39.14 19.84 24.82
N ARG A 217 38.90 19.36 23.60
CA ARG A 217 39.30 19.98 22.35
C ARG A 217 38.14 20.18 21.39
N LEU A 218 37.01 20.63 21.95
CA LEU A 218 35.72 20.62 21.26
C LEU A 218 35.63 21.64 20.13
N ASN A 219 36.47 22.69 20.15
CA ASN A 219 36.42 23.79 19.22
C ASN A 219 37.52 23.80 18.14
N VAL A 220 38.36 22.74 18.10
CA VAL A 220 39.46 22.65 17.11
C VAL A 220 39.29 21.49 16.12
N PHE A 221 38.25 20.66 16.27
CA PHE A 221 37.93 19.57 15.38
C PHE A 221 36.45 19.59 15.00
N SER A 222 36.14 19.00 13.85
CA SER A 222 34.76 18.87 13.38
C SER A 222 33.90 18.05 14.35
N ASN A 223 32.62 18.40 14.42
CA ASN A 223 31.62 17.70 15.23
C ASN A 223 30.57 17.10 14.27
N PRO A 224 30.49 15.78 14.15
CA PRO A 224 29.55 15.12 13.22
C PRO A 224 28.08 15.44 13.51
N ALA A 225 27.73 15.80 14.76
CA ALA A 225 26.38 16.26 15.07
C ALA A 225 26.07 17.62 14.42
N TRP A 226 27.05 18.53 14.32
CA TRP A 226 26.90 19.79 13.60
C TRP A 226 26.76 19.57 12.10
N ASP A 227 27.55 18.64 11.50
CA ASP A 227 27.46 18.32 10.08
C ASP A 227 26.04 17.87 9.70
N LEU A 228 25.44 16.96 10.50
CA LEU A 228 24.04 16.58 10.30
C LEU A 228 23.05 17.72 10.53
N THR A 229 23.28 18.55 11.55
CA THR A 229 22.39 19.69 11.84
C THR A 229 22.36 20.68 10.69
N TRP A 230 23.52 21.04 10.13
CA TRP A 230 23.60 21.94 8.98
C TRP A 230 23.00 21.33 7.73
N MET A 231 23.26 20.06 7.47
CA MET A 231 22.62 19.34 6.38
C MET A 231 21.10 19.36 6.53
N LEU A 232 20.55 18.92 7.66
CA LEU A 232 19.10 18.86 7.90
C LEU A 232 18.45 20.26 7.76
N ALA A 233 19.08 21.28 8.33
CA ALA A 233 18.58 22.65 8.24
C ALA A 233 18.60 23.19 6.80
N SER A 234 19.44 22.66 5.92
CA SER A 234 19.54 23.08 4.52
C SER A 234 18.56 22.37 3.58
N LEU A 235 17.88 21.29 4.03
CA LEU A 235 17.06 20.43 3.15
C LEU A 235 15.63 20.91 2.98
N LYS A 236 15.10 21.67 3.95
CA LYS A 236 13.69 22.06 3.96
C LYS A 236 13.48 23.40 4.64
N GLY A 237 12.69 24.27 4.03
CA GLY A 237 12.26 25.52 4.61
C GLY A 237 11.17 25.34 5.69
N ARG A 238 10.90 26.39 6.46
CA ARG A 238 9.78 26.41 7.43
C ARG A 238 8.41 26.41 6.76
N ASP A 239 8.37 26.70 5.46
CA ASP A 239 7.21 26.58 4.58
C ASP A 239 7.00 25.13 4.07
N GLU A 240 7.78 24.19 4.60
CA GLU A 240 7.78 22.78 4.22
C GLU A 240 8.29 22.49 2.80
N ARG A 241 8.81 23.50 2.11
CA ARG A 241 9.37 23.32 0.77
C ARG A 241 10.76 22.70 0.84
N ILE A 242 10.99 21.63 0.06
CA ILE A 242 12.29 20.96 -0.07
C ILE A 242 13.21 21.85 -0.92
N THR A 243 14.44 22.08 -0.46
CA THR A 243 15.38 23.06 -1.02
C THR A 243 16.46 22.45 -1.93
N LEU A 244 16.28 21.19 -2.35
CA LEU A 244 17.17 20.58 -3.34
C LEU A 244 16.93 21.22 -4.72
N ASP A 245 18.00 21.73 -5.33
CA ASP A 245 17.95 22.34 -6.67
C ASP A 245 17.46 21.28 -7.70
N GLY A 246 16.44 21.61 -8.47
CA GLY A 246 15.83 20.70 -9.45
C GLY A 246 14.80 19.71 -8.90
N PHE A 247 14.56 19.68 -7.59
CA PHE A 247 13.66 18.70 -6.96
C PHE A 247 12.22 18.73 -7.52
N TYR A 248 11.73 19.90 -7.82
CA TYR A 248 10.34 20.09 -8.31
C TYR A 248 10.19 20.09 -9.84
N GLU A 249 11.31 20.02 -10.60
CA GLU A 249 11.27 20.07 -12.07
C GLU A 249 10.44 18.94 -12.69
N ALA A 250 10.49 17.75 -12.07
CA ALA A 250 9.74 16.60 -12.52
C ALA A 250 8.31 16.51 -11.91
N VAL A 251 7.94 17.41 -11.00
CA VAL A 251 6.60 17.44 -10.39
C VAL A 251 5.63 18.09 -11.36
N ARG A 252 4.82 17.28 -12.05
CA ARG A 252 3.82 17.83 -12.95
C ARG A 252 2.64 18.43 -12.20
N PRO A 253 2.00 19.47 -12.75
CA PRO A 253 0.73 19.98 -12.23
C PRO A 253 -0.36 18.91 -12.24
N LEU A 254 -1.31 19.02 -11.31
CA LEU A 254 -2.49 18.18 -11.31
C LEU A 254 -3.37 18.49 -12.52
N THR A 255 -3.98 17.46 -13.09
CA THR A 255 -5.02 17.61 -14.12
C THR A 255 -6.32 18.10 -13.48
N SER A 256 -7.27 18.57 -14.29
CA SER A 256 -8.60 18.98 -13.79
C SER A 256 -9.34 17.83 -13.12
N ASP A 257 -9.14 16.58 -13.58
CA ASP A 257 -9.73 15.40 -12.94
C ASP A 257 -9.13 15.16 -11.57
N GLU A 258 -7.79 15.25 -11.46
CA GLU A 258 -7.08 15.09 -10.19
C GLU A 258 -7.43 16.20 -9.19
N GLU A 259 -7.64 17.42 -9.66
CA GLU A 259 -8.12 18.52 -8.81
C GLU A 259 -9.54 18.25 -8.26
N ARG A 260 -10.45 17.70 -9.10
CA ARG A 260 -11.80 17.31 -8.63
C ARG A 260 -11.75 16.16 -7.64
N MET A 261 -10.86 15.18 -7.86
CA MET A 261 -10.68 14.10 -6.87
C MET A 261 -10.31 14.64 -5.49
N LEU A 262 -9.43 15.67 -5.41
CA LEU A 262 -9.07 16.27 -4.13
C LEU A 262 -10.27 16.94 -3.45
N ASP A 263 -11.17 17.59 -4.20
CA ASP A 263 -12.37 18.21 -3.64
C ASP A 263 -13.32 17.15 -3.04
N GLU A 264 -13.48 16.01 -3.73
CA GLU A 264 -14.34 14.90 -3.27
C GLU A 264 -13.80 14.20 -2.00
N LEU A 265 -12.49 14.31 -1.74
CA LEU A 265 -11.83 13.70 -0.59
C LEU A 265 -11.94 14.53 0.69
N VAL A 266 -12.43 15.75 0.62
CA VAL A 266 -12.63 16.58 1.83
C VAL A 266 -13.88 16.10 2.58
N THR A 267 -13.68 15.53 3.78
CA THR A 267 -14.76 15.09 4.67
C THR A 267 -14.66 15.77 6.04
N PRO A 268 -15.77 15.90 6.79
CA PRO A 268 -15.74 16.42 8.15
C PRO A 268 -14.85 15.59 9.09
N GLU A 269 -14.81 14.28 8.90
CA GLU A 269 -14.01 13.35 9.71
C GLU A 269 -12.52 13.58 9.46
N GLN A 270 -12.11 13.75 8.21
CA GLN A 270 -10.72 14.07 7.89
C GLN A 270 -10.27 15.38 8.50
N GLN A 271 -11.17 16.35 8.64
CA GLN A 271 -10.83 17.61 9.30
C GLN A 271 -10.60 17.46 10.82
N ARG A 272 -11.10 16.38 11.43
CA ARG A 272 -10.86 16.03 12.83
C ARG A 272 -9.61 15.19 13.07
N MET A 273 -8.97 14.70 12.01
CA MET A 273 -7.78 13.85 12.08
C MET A 273 -6.69 14.36 13.04
N PRO A 274 -6.35 15.65 13.12
CA PRO A 274 -5.35 16.10 14.10
C PRO A 274 -5.71 15.73 15.53
N ALA A 275 -6.98 15.87 15.93
CA ALA A 275 -7.43 15.53 17.27
C ALA A 275 -7.27 14.04 17.60
N ASP A 276 -7.44 13.14 16.62
CA ASP A 276 -7.23 11.69 16.77
C ASP A 276 -5.76 11.35 17.10
N TYR A 277 -4.83 12.22 16.67
CA TYR A 277 -3.40 12.10 16.97
C TYR A 277 -2.96 13.01 18.14
N GLY A 278 -3.88 13.66 18.85
CA GLY A 278 -3.57 14.57 19.94
C GLY A 278 -2.84 15.85 19.50
N LEU A 279 -3.09 16.31 18.27
CA LEU A 279 -2.51 17.52 17.68
C LEU A 279 -3.56 18.64 17.61
N ASP A 280 -3.09 19.89 17.69
CA ASP A 280 -3.97 21.08 17.65
C ASP A 280 -4.47 21.42 16.25
N GLY A 281 -3.80 20.93 15.19
CA GLY A 281 -4.17 21.22 13.81
C GLY A 281 -3.22 20.61 12.80
N PHE A 282 -3.50 20.84 11.54
CA PHE A 282 -2.63 20.43 10.44
C PHE A 282 -1.42 21.34 10.32
N LEU A 283 -0.40 20.80 9.66
CA LEU A 283 0.83 21.50 9.32
C LEU A 283 0.51 22.82 8.58
N LEU A 284 1.23 23.91 8.91
CA LEU A 284 1.05 25.26 8.37
C LEU A 284 -0.36 25.86 8.57
N GLY A 285 -1.20 25.27 9.43
CA GLY A 285 -2.59 25.71 9.62
C GLY A 285 -3.49 25.44 8.41
N GLU A 286 -3.09 24.53 7.53
CA GLU A 286 -3.87 24.14 6.32
C GLU A 286 -5.19 23.47 6.73
N SER A 287 -6.15 23.46 5.81
CA SER A 287 -7.44 22.81 5.99
C SER A 287 -8.05 22.37 4.64
N GLY A 288 -9.06 21.51 4.69
CA GLY A 288 -9.85 21.16 3.51
C GLY A 288 -8.98 20.61 2.37
N ARG A 289 -9.15 21.20 1.21
CA ARG A 289 -8.48 20.79 -0.03
C ARG A 289 -6.96 20.85 0.02
N ASP A 290 -6.37 21.82 0.73
CA ASP A 290 -4.91 21.95 0.81
C ASP A 290 -4.29 20.80 1.58
N VAL A 291 -4.94 20.31 2.63
CA VAL A 291 -4.56 19.08 3.33
C VAL A 291 -4.63 17.88 2.39
N MET A 292 -5.70 17.75 1.58
CA MET A 292 -5.83 16.67 0.60
C MET A 292 -4.73 16.76 -0.47
N ARG A 293 -4.42 17.95 -0.95
CA ARG A 293 -3.32 18.17 -1.90
C ARG A 293 -1.99 17.73 -1.30
N ARG A 294 -1.71 18.13 -0.05
CA ARG A 294 -0.49 17.73 0.67
C ARG A 294 -0.42 16.22 0.85
N LEU A 295 -1.51 15.60 1.29
CA LEU A 295 -1.58 14.17 1.55
C LEU A 295 -1.39 13.32 0.28
N TYR A 296 -2.06 13.70 -0.83
CA TYR A 296 -2.13 12.85 -2.02
C TYR A 296 -1.22 13.28 -3.17
N ALA A 297 -0.87 14.56 -3.27
CA ALA A 297 -0.27 15.12 -4.49
C ALA A 297 1.00 15.94 -4.27
N THR A 298 1.41 16.21 -3.03
CA THR A 298 2.64 16.96 -2.73
C THR A 298 3.76 16.01 -2.29
N PRO A 299 4.99 16.17 -2.80
CA PRO A 299 6.13 15.44 -2.25
C PRO A 299 6.47 15.97 -0.86
N SER A 300 7.09 15.13 -0.02
CA SER A 300 7.48 15.51 1.34
C SER A 300 8.81 14.91 1.74
N LEU A 301 9.41 15.49 2.78
CA LEU A 301 10.65 15.02 3.40
C LEU A 301 10.42 14.93 4.91
N ALA A 302 10.68 13.75 5.47
CA ALA A 302 10.60 13.48 6.89
C ALA A 302 11.93 13.02 7.47
N ILE A 303 12.20 13.38 8.72
CA ILE A 303 13.27 12.81 9.53
C ILE A 303 12.64 11.64 10.28
N CYS A 304 13.05 10.41 9.96
CA CYS A 304 12.53 9.18 10.58
C CYS A 304 13.38 8.69 11.75
N GLY A 305 14.59 9.20 11.88
CA GLY A 305 15.50 8.88 12.98
C GLY A 305 16.64 9.88 13.03
N LEU A 306 17.09 10.21 14.25
CA LEU A 306 18.23 11.10 14.49
C LEU A 306 18.97 10.63 15.73
N GLU A 307 20.25 10.38 15.61
CA GLU A 307 21.10 9.88 16.68
C GLU A 307 22.44 10.62 16.69
N ALA A 308 22.79 11.25 17.81
CA ALA A 308 24.08 11.91 18.01
C ALA A 308 24.42 12.04 19.48
N GLY A 309 25.57 11.50 19.91
CA GLY A 309 26.06 11.60 21.28
C GLY A 309 25.28 10.76 22.29
N GLU A 310 25.49 11.05 23.57
CA GLU A 310 24.83 10.36 24.68
C GLU A 310 23.77 11.25 25.32
N MET A 311 22.59 10.70 25.50
CA MET A 311 21.43 11.36 26.13
C MET A 311 21.04 10.71 27.48
N GLY A 312 21.90 9.82 28.02
CA GLY A 312 21.68 9.19 29.32
C GLY A 312 21.77 10.19 30.48
N PRO A 313 21.38 9.80 31.70
CA PRO A 313 21.45 10.66 32.87
C PRO A 313 22.92 11.03 33.21
N GLY A 314 23.12 12.28 33.67
CA GLY A 314 24.42 12.80 34.02
C GLY A 314 25.02 13.75 32.99
N VAL A 315 26.26 14.19 33.26
CA VAL A 315 26.99 15.13 32.38
C VAL A 315 28.14 14.41 31.69
N ARG A 316 28.10 14.35 30.36
CA ARG A 316 29.22 13.87 29.56
C ARG A 316 29.65 14.94 28.55
N LEU A 317 30.77 15.57 28.82
CA LEU A 317 31.34 16.63 28.00
C LEU A 317 32.21 16.04 26.88
N ALA A 318 31.57 15.41 25.89
CA ALA A 318 32.27 14.77 24.78
C ALA A 318 31.57 15.02 23.44
N VAL A 319 32.37 15.31 22.40
CA VAL A 319 31.87 15.25 21.02
C VAL A 319 31.75 13.79 20.59
N PRO A 320 30.64 13.36 20.01
CA PRO A 320 30.47 12.01 19.53
C PRO A 320 31.44 11.67 18.38
N GLN A 321 31.73 10.38 18.25
CA GLN A 321 32.54 9.88 17.14
C GLN A 321 31.74 9.81 15.82
N GLN A 322 30.44 9.71 15.94
CA GLN A 322 29.51 9.52 14.84
C GLN A 322 28.18 10.17 15.15
N ALA A 323 27.49 10.65 14.11
CA ALA A 323 26.09 11.00 14.13
C ALA A 323 25.38 10.39 12.93
N ARG A 324 24.12 9.98 13.08
CA ARG A 324 23.34 9.34 12.03
C ARG A 324 21.94 9.91 11.96
N CYS A 325 21.38 9.96 10.76
CA CYS A 325 19.95 10.21 10.60
C CYS A 325 19.36 9.34 9.47
N LYS A 326 18.05 9.12 9.57
CA LYS A 326 17.27 8.47 8.53
C LYS A 326 16.28 9.47 7.97
N LEU A 327 16.25 9.58 6.63
CA LEU A 327 15.42 10.50 5.88
C LEU A 327 14.51 9.73 4.94
N GLU A 328 13.25 10.16 4.86
CA GLU A 328 12.28 9.67 3.90
C GLU A 328 11.83 10.80 2.98
N PHE A 329 12.14 10.69 1.70
CA PHE A 329 11.51 11.47 0.65
C PHE A 329 10.28 10.72 0.15
N ARG A 330 9.10 11.32 0.25
CA ARG A 330 7.89 10.84 -0.44
C ARG A 330 7.79 11.54 -1.78
N LEU A 331 7.67 10.74 -2.85
CA LEU A 331 7.72 11.21 -4.22
C LEU A 331 6.34 11.14 -4.86
N VAL A 332 6.06 12.07 -5.77
CA VAL A 332 4.81 12.10 -6.53
C VAL A 332 5.05 11.73 -7.99
N ALA A 333 3.98 11.57 -8.75
CA ALA A 333 4.06 11.16 -10.16
C ALA A 333 5.13 11.93 -10.94
N ASP A 334 5.85 11.18 -11.78
CA ASP A 334 6.96 11.60 -12.66
C ASP A 334 8.30 11.89 -11.95
N GLN A 335 8.37 11.89 -10.62
CA GLN A 335 9.64 11.91 -9.92
C GLN A 335 10.31 10.52 -9.94
N ASP A 336 11.64 10.51 -10.08
CA ASP A 336 12.47 9.30 -10.05
C ASP A 336 13.35 9.31 -8.79
N PRO A 337 13.27 8.28 -7.91
CA PRO A 337 14.10 8.19 -6.72
C PRO A 337 15.59 8.18 -7.01
N VAL A 338 16.04 7.65 -8.17
CA VAL A 338 17.45 7.67 -8.57
C VAL A 338 17.90 9.11 -8.90
N VAL A 339 17.04 9.88 -9.55
CA VAL A 339 17.33 11.30 -9.83
C VAL A 339 17.34 12.09 -8.53
N VAL A 340 16.37 11.90 -7.65
CA VAL A 340 16.30 12.59 -6.35
C VAL A 340 17.52 12.29 -5.48
N ARG A 341 18.01 11.05 -5.47
CA ARG A 341 19.26 10.70 -4.81
C ARG A 341 20.44 11.53 -5.33
N LYS A 342 20.58 11.64 -6.66
CA LYS A 342 21.66 12.45 -7.28
C LYS A 342 21.53 13.94 -6.95
N LEU A 343 20.30 14.48 -6.87
CA LEU A 343 20.06 15.84 -6.42
C LEU A 343 20.51 16.03 -4.98
N PHE A 344 20.24 15.08 -4.10
CA PHE A 344 20.67 15.11 -2.71
C PHE A 344 22.19 15.07 -2.59
N GLU A 345 22.88 14.19 -3.30
CA GLU A 345 24.34 14.09 -3.30
C GLU A 345 25.01 15.42 -3.79
N ARG A 346 24.50 16.00 -4.88
CA ARG A 346 24.93 17.32 -5.37
C ARG A 346 24.68 18.44 -4.34
N HIS A 347 23.58 18.36 -3.60
CA HIS A 347 23.29 19.33 -2.54
C HIS A 347 24.34 19.25 -1.42
N LEU A 348 24.74 18.04 -1.01
CA LEU A 348 25.81 17.84 -0.03
C LEU A 348 27.14 18.48 -0.49
N GLU A 349 27.49 18.31 -1.76
CA GLU A 349 28.68 18.97 -2.35
C GLU A 349 28.56 20.48 -2.28
N ARG A 350 27.41 21.05 -2.66
CA ARG A 350 27.13 22.49 -2.67
C ARG A 350 27.24 23.14 -1.28
N ILE A 351 26.80 22.43 -0.24
CA ILE A 351 26.87 22.93 1.14
C ILE A 351 28.18 22.60 1.86
N GLY A 352 29.16 22.00 1.16
CA GLY A 352 30.49 21.70 1.71
C GLY A 352 30.53 20.45 2.60
N LEU A 353 29.59 19.53 2.47
CA LEU A 353 29.48 18.29 3.25
C LEU A 353 29.58 17.01 2.39
N PRO A 354 30.50 16.93 1.39
CA PRO A 354 30.59 15.76 0.51
C PRO A 354 31.11 14.51 1.22
N HIS A 355 31.64 14.65 2.43
CA HIS A 355 32.19 13.56 3.24
C HIS A 355 31.14 12.75 3.99
N LEU A 356 29.87 13.20 3.99
CA LEU A 356 28.78 12.45 4.57
C LEU A 356 28.52 11.18 3.77
N ARG A 357 28.50 10.04 4.47
CA ARG A 357 28.15 8.75 3.84
C ARG A 357 26.64 8.68 3.67
N VAL A 358 26.21 8.41 2.44
CA VAL A 358 24.80 8.23 2.09
C VAL A 358 24.57 6.78 1.70
N GLU A 359 23.65 6.12 2.38
CA GLU A 359 23.22 4.75 2.10
C GLU A 359 21.74 4.72 1.74
N VAL A 360 21.38 4.05 0.64
CA VAL A 360 20.00 3.85 0.23
C VAL A 360 19.49 2.59 0.91
N LEU A 361 18.55 2.73 1.82
CA LEU A 361 17.91 1.61 2.52
C LEU A 361 16.72 1.05 1.74
N GLY A 362 16.10 1.85 0.86
CA GLY A 362 15.01 1.42 0.01
C GLY A 362 14.48 2.54 -0.87
N HIS A 363 13.83 2.16 -1.95
CA HIS A 363 13.16 3.11 -2.83
C HIS A 363 12.02 2.46 -3.62
N SER A 364 11.09 3.30 -4.08
CA SER A 364 10.00 2.90 -4.98
C SER A 364 9.64 4.08 -5.88
N THR A 365 9.43 3.80 -7.15
CA THR A 365 8.97 4.80 -8.12
C THR A 365 7.48 5.09 -7.90
N PRO A 366 7.03 6.35 -7.94
CA PRO A 366 5.61 6.66 -7.91
C PRO A 366 4.89 6.14 -9.16
N TYR A 367 3.60 5.88 -9.00
CA TYR A 367 2.77 5.41 -10.10
C TYR A 367 1.37 6.00 -10.01
N ARG A 368 0.72 6.25 -11.16
CA ARG A 368 -0.66 6.70 -11.25
C ARG A 368 -1.31 6.30 -12.58
N SER A 369 -2.47 5.65 -12.49
CA SER A 369 -3.35 5.39 -13.62
C SER A 369 -4.21 6.62 -13.93
N PRO A 370 -4.47 6.96 -15.19
CA PRO A 370 -5.44 7.99 -15.52
C PRO A 370 -6.87 7.57 -15.12
N LEU A 371 -7.65 8.48 -14.56
CA LEU A 371 -9.08 8.20 -14.29
C LEU A 371 -9.85 7.89 -15.59
N SER A 372 -9.47 8.53 -16.70
CA SER A 372 -10.08 8.36 -18.02
C SER A 372 -9.73 7.03 -18.70
N ASP A 373 -8.85 6.21 -18.13
CA ASP A 373 -8.51 4.91 -18.71
C ASP A 373 -9.77 4.02 -18.86
N PRO A 374 -9.99 3.36 -20.00
CA PRO A 374 -11.19 2.57 -20.25
C PRO A 374 -11.45 1.45 -19.23
N PHE A 375 -10.40 0.83 -18.70
CA PHE A 375 -10.51 -0.23 -17.68
C PHE A 375 -10.82 0.35 -16.30
N VAL A 376 -10.27 1.52 -15.96
CA VAL A 376 -10.64 2.28 -14.74
C VAL A 376 -12.11 2.67 -14.82
N GLN A 377 -12.58 3.14 -15.97
CA GLN A 377 -13.99 3.47 -16.19
C GLN A 377 -14.90 2.23 -16.14
N ALA A 378 -14.42 1.05 -16.53
CA ALA A 378 -15.17 -0.19 -16.37
C ALA A 378 -15.42 -0.50 -14.88
N VAL A 379 -14.43 -0.32 -14.02
CA VAL A 379 -14.58 -0.47 -12.56
C VAL A 379 -15.57 0.56 -12.00
N GLN A 380 -15.58 1.79 -12.51
CA GLN A 380 -16.56 2.82 -12.12
C GLN A 380 -17.99 2.43 -12.52
N ARG A 381 -18.21 1.91 -13.73
CA ARG A 381 -19.54 1.42 -14.16
C ARG A 381 -20.03 0.26 -13.28
N ALA A 382 -19.12 -0.64 -12.91
CA ALA A 382 -19.43 -1.73 -11.97
C ALA A 382 -19.92 -1.20 -10.61
N SER A 383 -19.28 -0.14 -10.11
CA SER A 383 -19.68 0.51 -8.86
C SER A 383 -21.09 1.11 -8.93
N LEU A 384 -21.47 1.70 -10.04
CA LEU A 384 -22.85 2.20 -10.24
C LEU A 384 -23.88 1.08 -10.10
N ARG A 385 -23.54 -0.13 -10.58
CA ARG A 385 -24.44 -1.29 -10.47
C ARG A 385 -24.57 -1.80 -9.04
N VAL A 386 -23.46 -1.86 -8.29
CA VAL A 386 -23.42 -2.47 -6.96
C VAL A 386 -23.82 -1.49 -5.85
N TYR A 387 -23.28 -0.28 -5.90
CA TYR A 387 -23.46 0.74 -4.85
C TYR A 387 -24.43 1.86 -5.25
N GLY A 388 -24.94 1.88 -6.49
CA GLY A 388 -25.78 2.96 -7.00
C GLY A 388 -25.05 4.30 -7.19
N ARG A 389 -23.72 4.31 -7.06
CA ARG A 389 -22.86 5.49 -7.18
C ARG A 389 -21.48 5.12 -7.68
N PRO A 390 -20.75 6.06 -8.31
CA PRO A 390 -19.34 5.83 -8.64
C PRO A 390 -18.49 5.75 -7.37
N MET A 391 -17.32 5.10 -7.47
CA MET A 391 -16.31 5.15 -6.42
C MET A 391 -15.67 6.54 -6.34
N VAL A 392 -15.39 6.98 -5.14
CA VAL A 392 -14.53 8.16 -4.90
C VAL A 392 -13.10 7.78 -5.27
N ALA A 393 -12.55 8.43 -6.29
CA ALA A 393 -11.22 8.15 -6.77
C ALA A 393 -10.18 8.91 -5.96
N LYS A 394 -9.14 8.19 -5.49
CA LYS A 394 -7.95 8.76 -4.85
C LYS A 394 -6.82 8.77 -5.86
N PRO A 395 -6.17 9.91 -6.12
CA PRO A 395 -5.05 9.97 -7.07
C PRO A 395 -3.94 8.99 -6.71
N ASN A 396 -3.67 8.85 -5.42
CA ASN A 396 -2.71 7.90 -4.84
C ASN A 396 -3.31 7.24 -3.60
N SER A 397 -2.81 6.06 -3.23
CA SER A 397 -2.89 5.61 -1.84
C SER A 397 -1.97 6.49 -0.97
N THR A 398 -2.27 6.59 0.31
CA THR A 398 -1.40 7.28 1.28
C THR A 398 -0.16 6.46 1.60
N GLY A 399 -0.26 5.13 1.52
CA GLY A 399 0.84 4.19 1.70
C GLY A 399 1.73 4.04 0.46
N MET A 400 2.84 3.35 0.66
CA MET A 400 3.75 2.95 -0.41
C MET A 400 3.24 1.69 -1.11
N SER A 401 3.52 1.55 -2.41
CA SER A 401 3.25 0.30 -3.12
C SER A 401 4.18 0.12 -4.32
N GLN A 402 4.23 -1.11 -4.82
CA GLN A 402 5.01 -1.48 -5.99
C GLN A 402 4.18 -1.47 -7.28
N LYS A 403 3.08 -0.71 -7.32
CA LYS A 403 2.21 -0.58 -8.52
C LYS A 403 2.97 -0.23 -9.80
N TYR A 404 4.07 0.51 -9.68
CA TYR A 404 4.91 0.89 -10.82
C TYR A 404 5.49 -0.30 -11.60
N LEU A 405 5.63 -1.46 -10.97
CA LEU A 405 6.13 -2.69 -11.61
C LEU A 405 5.20 -3.19 -12.72
N PHE A 406 3.93 -2.87 -12.64
CA PHE A 406 2.91 -3.37 -13.55
C PHE A 406 2.67 -2.50 -14.79
N LYS A 407 3.41 -1.39 -14.94
CA LYS A 407 3.38 -0.58 -16.17
C LYS A 407 3.60 -1.45 -17.41
N PRO A 408 2.87 -1.21 -18.53
CA PRO A 408 1.97 -0.10 -18.80
C PRO A 408 0.51 -0.32 -18.35
N ALA A 409 0.18 -1.48 -17.77
CA ALA A 409 -1.20 -1.77 -17.37
C ALA A 409 -1.71 -0.76 -16.33
N PRO A 410 -2.94 -0.21 -16.47
CA PRO A 410 -3.57 0.55 -15.43
C PRO A 410 -3.78 -0.31 -14.18
N THR A 411 -3.55 0.28 -13.01
CA THR A 411 -3.68 -0.41 -11.73
C THR A 411 -4.71 0.33 -10.88
N VAL A 412 -5.71 -0.41 -10.39
CA VAL A 412 -6.81 0.11 -9.58
C VAL A 412 -6.86 -0.63 -8.24
N GLY A 413 -6.72 0.09 -7.13
CA GLY A 413 -6.87 -0.48 -5.79
C GLY A 413 -8.32 -0.40 -5.34
N ILE A 414 -8.94 -1.55 -5.06
CA ILE A 414 -10.29 -1.69 -4.49
C ILE A 414 -10.30 -2.87 -3.51
N GLY A 415 -11.11 -2.80 -2.46
CA GLY A 415 -11.12 -3.82 -1.42
C GLY A 415 -12.47 -3.95 -0.73
N VAL A 416 -12.50 -4.70 0.36
CA VAL A 416 -13.68 -5.00 1.18
C VAL A 416 -13.65 -4.29 2.53
N GLU A 417 -12.61 -3.55 2.79
CA GLU A 417 -12.40 -2.82 4.03
C GLU A 417 -13.32 -1.59 4.12
N TYR A 418 -13.46 -1.06 5.29
CA TYR A 418 -14.03 0.26 5.54
C TYR A 418 -13.13 1.06 6.47
N TRP A 419 -13.38 2.34 6.65
CA TRP A 419 -12.58 3.24 7.48
C TRP A 419 -12.34 2.74 8.92
N GLY A 420 -13.28 1.96 9.47
CA GLY A 420 -13.21 1.39 10.81
C GLY A 420 -12.61 -0.02 10.88
N SER A 421 -12.11 -0.58 9.79
CA SER A 421 -11.57 -1.97 9.75
C SER A 421 -10.35 -2.21 10.62
N ARG A 422 -9.66 -1.15 11.07
CA ARG A 422 -8.48 -1.21 11.96
C ARG A 422 -7.40 -2.17 11.45
N MET A 423 -7.09 -2.05 10.16
CA MET A 423 -6.04 -2.85 9.52
C MET A 423 -4.77 -2.86 10.37
N GLU A 424 -4.12 -4.02 10.45
CA GLU A 424 -2.90 -4.26 11.24
C GLU A 424 -3.04 -4.03 12.77
N ALA A 425 -4.24 -3.76 13.29
CA ALA A 425 -4.50 -3.63 14.72
C ALA A 425 -5.07 -4.92 15.34
N PRO A 426 -5.00 -5.10 16.68
CA PRO A 426 -5.48 -6.31 17.35
C PRO A 426 -6.96 -6.65 17.11
N ASP A 427 -7.79 -5.65 16.85
CA ASP A 427 -9.22 -5.78 16.59
C ASP A 427 -9.57 -5.54 15.11
N GLU A 428 -8.65 -5.93 14.22
CA GLU A 428 -8.88 -5.91 12.78
C GLU A 428 -10.12 -6.73 12.40
N HIS A 429 -10.95 -6.17 11.53
CA HIS A 429 -12.19 -6.81 11.09
C HIS A 429 -12.71 -6.26 9.77
N ILE A 430 -13.59 -7.03 9.13
CA ILE A 430 -14.42 -6.56 8.00
C ILE A 430 -15.89 -6.80 8.30
N ARG A 431 -16.76 -5.93 7.81
CA ARG A 431 -18.22 -6.14 7.90
C ARG A 431 -18.68 -7.16 6.86
N ILE A 432 -19.60 -8.03 7.24
CA ILE A 432 -20.17 -9.06 6.36
C ILE A 432 -20.82 -8.41 5.13
N ALA A 433 -21.49 -7.28 5.31
CA ALA A 433 -22.12 -6.55 4.21
C ALA A 433 -21.07 -6.05 3.18
N ASP A 434 -19.95 -5.50 3.67
CA ASP A 434 -18.88 -5.02 2.79
C ASP A 434 -18.17 -6.16 2.06
N TYR A 435 -17.99 -7.29 2.73
CA TYR A 435 -17.44 -8.49 2.10
C TYR A 435 -18.34 -8.98 0.96
N ARG A 436 -19.65 -9.08 1.20
CA ARG A 436 -20.65 -9.42 0.19
C ARG A 436 -20.63 -8.44 -0.99
N GLU A 437 -20.67 -7.15 -0.71
CA GLU A 437 -20.64 -6.10 -1.74
C GLU A 437 -19.33 -6.10 -2.53
N GLY A 438 -18.20 -6.36 -1.87
CA GLY A 438 -16.90 -6.49 -2.51
C GLY A 438 -16.83 -7.64 -3.50
N ILE A 439 -17.40 -8.81 -3.17
CA ILE A 439 -17.53 -9.93 -4.11
C ILE A 439 -18.34 -9.50 -5.34
N LEU A 440 -19.48 -8.83 -5.13
CA LEU A 440 -20.32 -8.35 -6.23
C LEU A 440 -19.62 -7.26 -7.06
N GLN A 441 -18.86 -6.36 -6.42
CA GLN A 441 -18.10 -5.32 -7.12
C GLN A 441 -17.04 -5.92 -8.04
N ILE A 442 -16.31 -6.93 -7.59
CA ILE A 442 -15.31 -7.62 -8.43
C ILE A 442 -16.01 -8.38 -9.57
N ALA A 443 -17.11 -9.10 -9.29
CA ALA A 443 -17.86 -9.79 -10.35
C ALA A 443 -18.37 -8.80 -11.42
N ALA A 444 -18.97 -7.69 -11.01
CA ALA A 444 -19.41 -6.65 -11.92
C ALA A 444 -18.24 -6.00 -12.70
N SER A 445 -17.09 -5.80 -12.02
CA SER A 445 -15.90 -5.25 -12.67
C SER A 445 -15.38 -6.17 -13.78
N LEU A 446 -15.35 -7.49 -13.55
CA LEU A 446 -14.94 -8.45 -14.57
C LEU A 446 -15.91 -8.44 -15.78
N GLU A 447 -17.22 -8.38 -15.53
CA GLU A 447 -18.23 -8.27 -16.62
C GLU A 447 -18.06 -6.95 -17.42
N GLU A 448 -17.77 -5.83 -16.75
CA GLU A 448 -17.56 -4.53 -17.43
C GLU A 448 -16.21 -4.47 -18.16
N ILE A 449 -15.15 -5.04 -17.59
CA ILE A 449 -13.81 -5.14 -18.22
C ILE A 449 -13.88 -5.98 -19.49
N ALA A 450 -14.66 -7.06 -19.49
CA ALA A 450 -14.83 -7.90 -20.68
C ALA A 450 -15.42 -7.17 -21.89
N LYS A 451 -16.12 -6.04 -21.66
CA LYS A 451 -16.73 -5.22 -22.72
C LYS A 451 -15.79 -4.15 -23.31
N VAL A 452 -14.65 -3.88 -22.66
CA VAL A 452 -13.63 -2.93 -23.12
C VAL A 452 -12.78 -3.57 -24.22
#